data_db877aa8a6fea9652c76570ae64f6c31
#
_entry.id   db877aa8a6fea9652c76570ae64f6c31
#
_cell.length_a   1.000
_cell.length_b   1.000
_cell.length_c   1.000
_cell.angle_alpha   90.00
_cell.angle_beta   90.00
_cell.angle_gamma   90.00
#
_symmetry.space_group_name_H-M   'P 1'
#
loop_
_entity.id
_entity.type
_entity.pdbx_description
1 polymer ?
#
loop_
_entity_poly.entity_id
_entity_poly.type
_entity_poly.pdbx_seq_one_letter_code
_entity_poly.pdbx_strand_id
1 'polypeptide(L)'
;TFELLNRIFFWDFHAVRDRAEQLYTPAGYNGLGDCGTDFCPTTDYARDTDRYTLEESQAAYVQYNFASEFKGRPYDVHLGVRVESTDVSSTAAVAAYNGANWIADTEIALVASGQREYQNQKGDYDYVLPNLNFNMEVLDDVMFRAAYSETIGRPDYTSIQGGTILGTLANRAGGGGSAGNPNLLPLESENIDLSVEWYYSPTSYASVGYFRKDTSNFISNVVVDTTIAGIFNPADGKKYREALAAVGADAAAIRNWIFANYPNDPSVNVTDKKVSGKAGEDNPLVFKIDTPS
;
A
#
# COMPACT_ATOMS: atom_id res chain seq x y z
N THR A 1 -9.96 -43.45 3.87
CA THR A 1 -8.83 -43.25 2.96
C THR A 1 -9.18 -42.08 2.08
N PHE A 2 -8.58 -40.93 2.32
CA PHE A 2 -8.84 -39.69 1.55
C PHE A 2 -7.98 -39.74 0.26
N GLU A 3 -8.52 -40.23 -0.83
CA GLU A 3 -7.92 -40.16 -2.16
C GLU A 3 -8.28 -38.90 -2.96
N LEU A 4 -8.92 -37.94 -2.31
CA LEU A 4 -9.54 -36.78 -2.98
C LEU A 4 -8.58 -35.64 -3.34
N LEU A 5 -7.30 -35.69 -2.97
CA LEU A 5 -6.34 -34.60 -3.20
C LEU A 5 -5.19 -34.93 -4.18
N ASN A 6 -5.20 -36.09 -4.84
CA ASN A 6 -4.12 -36.50 -5.75
C ASN A 6 -4.33 -36.08 -7.21
N ARG A 7 -5.37 -35.31 -7.53
CA ARG A 7 -5.61 -34.83 -8.90
C ARG A 7 -5.60 -33.31 -8.90
N ILE A 8 -4.47 -32.75 -9.35
CA ILE A 8 -4.34 -31.33 -9.65
C ILE A 8 -4.62 -31.17 -11.15
N PHE A 9 -5.53 -30.27 -11.51
CA PHE A 9 -5.73 -29.92 -12.90
C PHE A 9 -4.62 -28.95 -13.32
N PHE A 10 -3.82 -29.36 -14.30
CA PHE A 10 -2.88 -28.49 -14.98
C PHE A 10 -3.57 -27.94 -16.23
N TRP A 11 -3.55 -26.63 -16.35
CA TRP A 11 -4.05 -25.94 -17.52
C TRP A 11 -2.87 -25.54 -18.40
N ASP A 12 -2.93 -25.88 -19.69
CA ASP A 12 -2.08 -25.20 -20.66
C ASP A 12 -2.63 -23.78 -20.87
N PHE A 13 -1.94 -22.80 -20.31
CA PHE A 13 -2.34 -21.40 -20.42
C PHE A 13 -2.52 -20.96 -21.87
N HIS A 14 -1.62 -21.35 -22.76
CA HIS A 14 -1.69 -20.99 -24.18
C HIS A 14 -2.92 -21.58 -24.85
N ALA A 15 -3.21 -22.84 -24.60
CA ALA A 15 -4.39 -23.50 -25.16
C ALA A 15 -5.70 -22.87 -24.64
N VAL A 16 -5.75 -22.50 -23.35
CA VAL A 16 -6.92 -21.79 -22.76
C VAL A 16 -7.06 -20.41 -23.35
N ARG A 17 -5.96 -19.63 -23.47
CA ARG A 17 -5.94 -18.32 -24.09
C ARG A 17 -6.45 -18.37 -25.53
N ASP A 18 -5.85 -19.25 -26.36
CA ASP A 18 -6.20 -19.37 -27.79
C ASP A 18 -7.67 -19.79 -27.97
N ARG A 19 -8.16 -20.62 -27.05
CA ARG A 19 -9.58 -21.00 -27.04
C ARG A 19 -10.48 -19.85 -26.62
N ALA A 20 -10.09 -19.06 -25.63
CA ALA A 20 -10.82 -17.86 -25.20
C ALA A 20 -10.89 -16.83 -26.34
N GLU A 21 -9.78 -16.57 -27.02
CA GLU A 21 -9.74 -15.68 -28.19
C GLU A 21 -10.73 -16.14 -29.29
N GLN A 22 -10.78 -17.43 -29.59
CA GLN A 22 -11.73 -17.99 -30.57
C GLN A 22 -13.18 -17.85 -30.16
N LEU A 23 -13.50 -18.00 -28.87
CA LEU A 23 -14.86 -17.98 -28.36
C LEU A 23 -15.38 -16.54 -28.15
N TYR A 24 -14.49 -15.62 -27.78
CA TYR A 24 -14.81 -14.24 -27.44
C TYR A 24 -14.45 -13.24 -28.55
N THR A 25 -14.36 -13.72 -29.81
CA THR A 25 -14.34 -12.84 -30.98
C THR A 25 -15.77 -12.74 -31.52
N PRO A 26 -16.59 -11.80 -31.06
CA PRO A 26 -17.99 -11.75 -31.50
C PRO A 26 -18.10 -11.21 -32.91
N ALA A 27 -19.09 -11.72 -33.64
CA ALA A 27 -19.54 -11.09 -34.87
C ALA A 27 -20.14 -9.73 -34.51
N GLY A 28 -19.47 -8.62 -34.87
CA GLY A 28 -19.89 -7.26 -34.51
C GLY A 28 -19.06 -6.61 -33.39
N TYR A 29 -17.86 -7.11 -33.17
CA TYR A 29 -16.87 -6.49 -32.29
C TYR A 29 -16.73 -4.97 -32.57
N ASN A 30 -16.81 -4.18 -31.52
CA ASN A 30 -16.86 -2.70 -31.62
C ASN A 30 -15.53 -2.01 -31.24
N GLY A 31 -14.44 -2.75 -31.15
CA GLY A 31 -13.10 -2.21 -30.93
C GLY A 31 -12.73 -1.91 -29.48
N LEU A 32 -13.31 -2.62 -28.50
CA LEU A 32 -12.95 -2.44 -27.09
C LEU A 32 -11.59 -3.02 -26.69
N GLY A 33 -10.95 -3.80 -27.59
CA GLY A 33 -9.63 -4.36 -27.37
C GLY A 33 -8.64 -3.99 -28.49
N ASP A 34 -7.36 -4.10 -28.22
CA ASP A 34 -6.27 -3.73 -29.14
C ASP A 34 -6.04 -4.80 -30.21
N CYS A 35 -6.57 -6.02 -30.04
CA CYS A 35 -6.30 -7.17 -30.87
C CYS A 35 -7.47 -7.57 -31.80
N GLY A 36 -8.54 -6.78 -31.84
CA GLY A 36 -9.72 -7.07 -32.65
C GLY A 36 -10.67 -8.12 -32.04
N THR A 37 -10.52 -8.41 -30.77
CA THR A 37 -11.40 -9.31 -29.98
C THR A 37 -11.75 -8.67 -28.65
N ASP A 38 -12.81 -9.13 -27.97
CA ASP A 38 -13.13 -8.71 -26.61
C ASP A 38 -12.15 -9.24 -25.57
N PHE A 39 -11.38 -10.25 -25.93
CA PHE A 39 -10.32 -10.83 -25.12
C PHE A 39 -8.97 -10.59 -25.76
N CYS A 40 -8.27 -9.57 -25.29
CA CYS A 40 -6.91 -9.27 -25.73
C CYS A 40 -5.92 -9.68 -24.65
N PRO A 41 -5.09 -10.70 -24.87
CA PRO A 41 -3.96 -10.96 -24.00
C PRO A 41 -3.02 -9.75 -24.10
N THR A 42 -2.85 -9.02 -23.01
CA THR A 42 -1.88 -7.94 -22.97
C THR A 42 -0.47 -8.51 -22.86
N THR A 43 0.42 -8.05 -23.72
CA THR A 43 1.86 -8.25 -23.58
C THR A 43 2.54 -7.09 -22.86
N ASP A 44 1.83 -6.01 -22.67
CA ASP A 44 2.28 -4.84 -21.94
C ASP A 44 1.71 -4.86 -20.49
N TYR A 45 2.34 -5.67 -19.65
CA TYR A 45 2.02 -5.74 -18.22
C TYR A 45 2.29 -4.42 -17.48
N ALA A 46 3.03 -3.53 -18.09
CA ALA A 46 3.38 -2.23 -17.55
C ALA A 46 2.45 -1.11 -18.00
N ARG A 47 1.27 -1.42 -18.57
CA ARG A 47 0.41 -0.42 -19.21
C ARG A 47 -0.03 0.68 -18.26
N ASP A 48 -0.41 0.33 -17.04
CA ASP A 48 -0.90 1.28 -16.04
C ASP A 48 0.11 1.49 -14.91
N THR A 49 0.64 0.40 -14.34
CA THR A 49 1.61 0.46 -13.25
C THR A 49 2.51 -0.78 -13.29
N ASP A 50 3.81 -0.57 -13.32
CA ASP A 50 4.81 -1.61 -13.13
C ASP A 50 5.55 -1.34 -11.83
N ARG A 51 5.56 -2.31 -10.91
CA ARG A 51 6.15 -2.18 -9.58
C ARG A 51 7.10 -3.32 -9.30
N TYR A 52 8.27 -2.96 -8.80
CA TYR A 52 9.26 -3.90 -8.29
C TYR A 52 9.63 -3.50 -6.87
N THR A 53 9.41 -4.39 -5.92
CA THR A 53 9.78 -4.19 -4.53
C THR A 53 10.77 -5.28 -4.12
N LEU A 54 11.90 -4.87 -3.58
CA LEU A 54 12.94 -5.72 -3.04
C LEU A 54 13.08 -5.43 -1.54
N GLU A 55 13.02 -6.49 -0.74
CA GLU A 55 13.29 -6.48 0.69
C GLU A 55 14.50 -7.39 0.94
N GLU A 56 15.57 -6.83 1.48
CA GLU A 56 16.79 -7.55 1.80
C GLU A 56 17.03 -7.49 3.31
N SER A 57 17.06 -8.65 3.96
CA SER A 57 17.27 -8.74 5.40
C SER A 57 18.54 -9.50 5.73
N GLN A 58 19.31 -8.96 6.68
CA GLN A 58 20.44 -9.60 7.29
C GLN A 58 20.19 -9.77 8.77
N ALA A 59 20.46 -10.97 9.31
CA ALA A 59 20.23 -11.23 10.71
C ALA A 59 21.33 -12.12 11.30
N ALA A 60 21.62 -11.87 12.57
CA ALA A 60 22.45 -12.74 13.39
C ALA A 60 21.77 -12.97 14.74
N TYR A 61 21.98 -14.14 15.31
CA TYR A 61 21.48 -14.40 16.66
C TYR A 61 22.52 -15.19 17.48
N VAL A 62 22.44 -15.03 18.81
CA VAL A 62 23.14 -15.83 19.78
C VAL A 62 22.16 -16.30 20.85
N GLN A 63 22.31 -17.55 21.26
CA GLN A 63 21.49 -18.14 22.31
C GLN A 63 22.40 -18.84 23.32
N TYR A 64 22.11 -18.65 24.60
CA TYR A 64 22.73 -19.34 25.73
C TYR A 64 21.68 -20.18 26.46
N ASN A 65 21.98 -21.46 26.64
CA ASN A 65 21.13 -22.40 27.38
C ASN A 65 21.87 -22.85 28.66
N PHE A 66 21.20 -22.72 29.77
CA PHE A 66 21.74 -23.11 31.08
C PHE A 66 20.72 -23.95 31.81
N ALA A 67 21.17 -25.09 32.39
CA ALA A 67 20.36 -25.93 33.23
C ALA A 67 21.12 -26.23 34.50
N SER A 68 20.44 -26.21 35.64
CA SER A 68 21.01 -26.47 36.96
C SER A 68 19.92 -26.87 37.96
N GLU A 69 20.28 -26.95 39.23
CA GLU A 69 19.37 -27.23 40.36
C GLU A 69 19.46 -26.15 41.43
N PHE A 70 18.31 -25.74 41.94
CA PHE A 70 18.22 -24.89 43.11
C PHE A 70 17.48 -25.61 44.22
N LYS A 71 18.18 -25.88 45.34
CA LYS A 71 17.66 -26.66 46.48
C LYS A 71 17.12 -28.04 46.07
N GLY A 72 17.81 -28.70 45.12
CA GLY A 72 17.44 -30.02 44.62
C GLY A 72 16.30 -30.03 43.60
N ARG A 73 15.89 -28.86 43.10
CA ARG A 73 14.86 -28.72 42.08
C ARG A 73 15.46 -28.24 40.74
N PRO A 74 15.16 -28.93 39.65
CA PRO A 74 15.71 -28.59 38.36
C PRO A 74 15.12 -27.29 37.86
N TYR A 75 15.97 -26.47 37.20
CA TYR A 75 15.57 -25.31 36.42
C TYR A 75 16.41 -25.17 35.16
N ASP A 76 15.85 -24.57 34.18
CA ASP A 76 16.55 -24.18 32.96
C ASP A 76 16.24 -22.74 32.54
N VAL A 77 17.23 -22.13 31.91
CA VAL A 77 17.17 -20.75 31.36
C VAL A 77 17.66 -20.77 29.94
N HIS A 78 16.87 -20.19 29.05
CA HIS A 78 17.28 -19.92 27.68
C HIS A 78 17.27 -18.41 27.46
N LEU A 79 18.44 -17.86 27.15
CA LEU A 79 18.63 -16.44 26.83
C LEU A 79 19.02 -16.32 25.37
N GLY A 80 18.35 -15.49 24.63
CA GLY A 80 18.68 -15.23 23.24
C GLY A 80 18.57 -13.76 22.87
N VAL A 81 19.34 -13.36 21.89
CA VAL A 81 19.18 -12.08 21.22
C VAL A 81 19.39 -12.27 19.73
N ARG A 82 18.48 -11.73 18.94
CA ARG A 82 18.57 -11.62 17.49
C ARG A 82 18.72 -10.16 17.12
N VAL A 83 19.67 -9.85 16.26
CA VAL A 83 19.78 -8.55 15.60
C VAL A 83 19.42 -8.72 14.15
N GLU A 84 18.64 -7.79 13.62
CA GLU A 84 18.18 -7.82 12.24
C GLU A 84 18.22 -6.42 11.63
N SER A 85 18.75 -6.33 10.40
CA SER A 85 18.75 -5.12 9.58
C SER A 85 18.04 -5.44 8.27
N THR A 86 17.13 -4.59 7.84
CA THR A 86 16.36 -4.78 6.62
C THR A 86 16.34 -3.50 5.79
N ASP A 87 16.70 -3.63 4.53
CA ASP A 87 16.56 -2.60 3.51
C ASP A 87 15.37 -2.89 2.60
N VAL A 88 14.55 -1.89 2.34
CA VAL A 88 13.42 -1.96 1.41
C VAL A 88 13.66 -0.99 0.27
N SER A 89 13.57 -1.45 -0.96
CA SER A 89 13.59 -0.58 -2.13
C SER A 89 12.40 -0.89 -3.04
N SER A 90 11.70 0.13 -3.48
CA SER A 90 10.57 -0.02 -4.39
C SER A 90 10.70 0.93 -5.56
N THR A 91 10.67 0.38 -6.77
CA THR A 91 10.63 1.14 -8.03
C THR A 91 9.28 0.92 -8.69
N ALA A 92 8.61 2.00 -9.05
CA ALA A 92 7.32 1.96 -9.73
C ALA A 92 7.34 2.81 -10.99
N ALA A 93 6.84 2.27 -12.09
CA ALA A 93 6.50 3.03 -13.29
C ALA A 93 5.03 3.41 -13.21
N VAL A 94 4.74 4.70 -13.01
CA VAL A 94 3.38 5.23 -12.89
C VAL A 94 3.05 6.16 -14.06
N ALA A 95 1.76 6.37 -14.32
CA ALA A 95 1.32 7.30 -15.34
C ALA A 95 1.79 8.72 -15.00
N ALA A 96 2.41 9.39 -15.96
CA ALA A 96 2.80 10.79 -15.84
C ALA A 96 1.75 11.71 -16.44
N TYR A 97 1.53 12.84 -15.78
CA TYR A 97 0.57 13.86 -16.21
C TYR A 97 1.27 15.19 -16.41
N ASN A 98 0.85 15.94 -17.41
CA ASN A 98 1.45 17.24 -17.78
C ASN A 98 0.49 18.42 -17.65
N GLY A 99 -0.70 18.21 -17.09
CA GLY A 99 -1.67 19.26 -16.88
C GLY A 99 -3.02 18.77 -16.36
N ALA A 100 -3.95 19.69 -16.22
CA ALA A 100 -5.33 19.43 -15.87
C ALA A 100 -6.26 20.33 -16.69
N ASN A 101 -7.39 19.79 -17.14
CA ASN A 101 -8.41 20.48 -17.91
C ASN A 101 -9.75 20.46 -17.16
N TRP A 102 -10.33 21.59 -16.94
CA TRP A 102 -11.70 21.72 -16.46
C TRP A 102 -12.68 21.44 -17.60
N ILE A 103 -13.29 20.27 -17.60
CA ILE A 103 -14.06 19.72 -18.73
C ILE A 103 -15.58 19.78 -18.53
N ALA A 104 -16.06 19.75 -17.29
CA ALA A 104 -17.48 19.85 -16.95
C ALA A 104 -17.65 20.70 -15.67
N ASP A 105 -18.86 20.99 -15.25
CA ASP A 105 -19.13 21.94 -14.15
C ASP A 105 -18.37 21.60 -12.86
N THR A 106 -18.26 20.31 -12.53
CA THR A 106 -17.57 19.82 -11.34
C THR A 106 -16.35 18.96 -11.65
N GLU A 107 -15.99 18.77 -12.94
CA GLU A 107 -14.97 17.80 -13.32
C GLU A 107 -13.73 18.46 -13.94
N ILE A 108 -12.58 18.08 -13.39
CA ILE A 108 -11.25 18.40 -13.90
C ILE A 108 -10.59 17.08 -14.27
N ALA A 109 -10.27 16.90 -15.56
CA ALA A 109 -9.56 15.73 -16.04
C ALA A 109 -8.05 15.98 -16.07
N LEU A 110 -7.26 15.03 -15.60
CA LEU A 110 -5.81 15.06 -15.76
C LEU A 110 -5.43 14.78 -17.22
N VAL A 111 -4.42 15.47 -17.70
CA VAL A 111 -3.89 15.30 -19.05
C VAL A 111 -2.70 14.36 -18.98
N ALA A 112 -2.89 13.12 -19.43
CA ALA A 112 -1.81 12.15 -19.50
C ALA A 112 -0.73 12.62 -20.50
N SER A 113 0.53 12.48 -20.09
CA SER A 113 1.67 12.82 -20.97
C SER A 113 1.93 11.77 -22.06
N GLY A 114 1.33 10.58 -21.93
CA GLY A 114 1.66 9.41 -22.73
C GLY A 114 2.99 8.75 -22.33
N GLN A 115 3.65 9.27 -21.31
CA GLN A 115 4.90 8.74 -20.77
C GLN A 115 4.65 8.14 -19.39
N ARG A 116 5.62 7.36 -18.90
CA ARG A 116 5.67 6.87 -17.53
C ARG A 116 6.73 7.61 -16.75
N GLU A 117 6.47 7.81 -15.49
CA GLU A 117 7.43 8.30 -14.51
C GLU A 117 7.91 7.14 -13.66
N TYR A 118 9.23 7.00 -13.53
CA TYR A 118 9.85 6.01 -12.65
C TYR A 118 10.08 6.65 -11.29
N GLN A 119 9.33 6.20 -10.29
CA GLN A 119 9.49 6.62 -8.91
C GLN A 119 10.26 5.55 -8.15
N ASN A 120 11.33 5.96 -7.46
CA ASN A 120 12.14 5.08 -6.62
C ASN A 120 12.06 5.58 -5.18
N GLN A 121 11.63 4.71 -4.30
CA GLN A 121 11.47 4.98 -2.87
C GLN A 121 12.19 3.90 -2.08
N LYS A 122 12.74 4.26 -0.91
CA LYS A 122 13.49 3.37 -0.05
C LYS A 122 13.04 3.54 1.39
N GLY A 123 13.23 2.51 2.18
CA GLY A 123 13.09 2.50 3.62
C GLY A 123 14.08 1.50 4.21
N ASP A 124 14.36 1.64 5.48
CA ASP A 124 15.20 0.71 6.24
C ASP A 124 14.73 0.65 7.68
N TYR A 125 15.05 -0.45 8.35
CA TYR A 125 14.82 -0.60 9.77
C TYR A 125 15.77 -1.64 10.39
N ASP A 126 16.10 -1.40 11.66
CA ASP A 126 16.93 -2.27 12.48
C ASP A 126 16.19 -2.68 13.74
N TYR A 127 16.33 -3.95 14.14
CA TYR A 127 15.73 -4.47 15.35
C TYR A 127 16.72 -5.28 16.17
N VAL A 128 16.58 -5.17 17.49
CA VAL A 128 17.21 -6.06 18.48
C VAL A 128 16.10 -6.78 19.22
N LEU A 129 16.01 -8.08 19.05
CA LEU A 129 14.91 -8.93 19.52
C LEU A 129 15.42 -9.89 20.61
N PRO A 130 15.36 -9.49 21.90
CA PRO A 130 15.71 -10.36 23.00
C PRO A 130 14.64 -11.41 23.24
N ASN A 131 15.05 -12.55 23.78
CA ASN A 131 14.16 -13.54 24.34
C ASN A 131 14.75 -14.18 25.61
N LEU A 132 13.87 -14.49 26.54
CA LEU A 132 14.17 -15.19 27.78
C LEU A 132 13.09 -16.25 28.00
N ASN A 133 13.52 -17.48 28.29
CA ASN A 133 12.63 -18.51 28.82
C ASN A 133 13.25 -19.05 30.10
N PHE A 134 12.44 -19.16 31.16
CA PHE A 134 12.79 -19.73 32.44
C PHE A 134 11.77 -20.79 32.78
N ASN A 135 12.24 -21.99 33.12
CA ASN A 135 11.42 -23.10 33.62
C ASN A 135 12.00 -23.60 34.94
N MET A 136 11.16 -23.90 35.90
CA MET A 136 11.60 -24.41 37.20
C MET A 136 10.53 -25.30 37.82
N GLU A 137 10.92 -26.46 38.32
CA GLU A 137 10.10 -27.27 39.23
C GLU A 137 10.12 -26.60 40.59
N VAL A 138 9.02 -25.91 40.96
CA VAL A 138 8.94 -25.14 42.22
C VAL A 138 8.47 -25.99 43.42
N LEU A 139 7.65 -27.00 43.17
CA LEU A 139 7.21 -28.03 44.11
C LEU A 139 7.19 -29.37 43.36
N ASP A 140 7.06 -30.49 44.07
CA ASP A 140 6.91 -31.80 43.46
C ASP A 140 5.71 -31.78 42.47
N ASP A 141 5.98 -32.16 41.23
CA ASP A 141 4.99 -32.16 40.12
C ASP A 141 4.40 -30.77 39.77
N VAL A 142 5.01 -29.66 40.23
CA VAL A 142 4.57 -28.30 39.92
C VAL A 142 5.67 -27.54 39.16
N MET A 143 5.39 -27.22 37.92
CA MET A 143 6.28 -26.48 37.05
C MET A 143 5.85 -25.01 36.98
N PHE A 144 6.79 -24.08 37.18
CA PHE A 144 6.64 -22.66 36.90
C PHE A 144 7.39 -22.34 35.61
N ARG A 145 6.76 -21.57 34.72
CA ARG A 145 7.37 -21.06 33.50
C ARG A 145 7.20 -19.57 33.40
N ALA A 146 8.24 -18.90 32.93
CA ALA A 146 8.21 -17.48 32.60
C ALA A 146 8.91 -17.26 31.26
N ALA A 147 8.31 -16.50 30.39
CA ALA A 147 8.92 -16.10 29.13
C ALA A 147 8.76 -14.59 28.86
N TYR A 148 9.79 -14.03 28.27
CA TYR A 148 9.78 -12.69 27.71
C TYR A 148 10.33 -12.76 26.29
N SER A 149 9.70 -12.06 25.36
CA SER A 149 10.24 -11.95 23.99
C SER A 149 9.77 -10.67 23.30
N GLU A 150 10.64 -10.12 22.48
CA GLU A 150 10.28 -9.12 21.50
C GLU A 150 10.25 -9.76 20.11
N THR A 151 9.21 -9.46 19.35
CA THR A 151 8.98 -10.01 18.02
C THR A 151 8.51 -8.93 17.07
N ILE A 152 8.80 -9.09 15.77
CA ILE A 152 8.32 -8.20 14.72
C ILE A 152 7.46 -8.94 13.71
N GLY A 153 6.48 -8.21 13.14
CA GLY A 153 5.68 -8.65 12.01
C GLY A 153 5.85 -7.66 10.86
N ARG A 154 6.42 -8.12 9.76
CA ARG A 154 6.70 -7.25 8.61
C ARG A 154 5.42 -6.76 7.94
N PRO A 155 5.42 -5.53 7.38
CA PRO A 155 4.34 -5.04 6.53
C PRO A 155 4.13 -5.97 5.33
N ASP A 156 2.92 -6.01 4.82
CA ASP A 156 2.67 -6.71 3.57
C ASP A 156 3.25 -5.95 2.37
N TYR A 157 3.52 -6.67 1.27
CA TYR A 157 4.12 -6.08 0.08
C TYR A 157 3.25 -5.02 -0.58
N THR A 158 1.94 -5.06 -0.44
CA THR A 158 1.05 -4.03 -0.99
C THR A 158 1.20 -2.71 -0.28
N SER A 159 1.48 -2.75 1.03
CA SER A 159 1.70 -1.57 1.85
C SER A 159 3.05 -0.89 1.58
N ILE A 160 4.10 -1.66 1.28
CA ILE A 160 5.46 -1.14 1.00
C ILE A 160 5.76 -0.92 -0.48
N GLN A 161 4.83 -1.18 -1.38
CA GLN A 161 4.96 -0.85 -2.79
C GLN A 161 5.02 0.66 -3.00
N GLY A 162 6.13 1.19 -3.53
CA GLY A 162 6.24 2.59 -3.91
C GLY A 162 5.36 2.98 -5.10
N GLY A 163 5.44 4.27 -5.44
CA GLY A 163 4.73 4.88 -6.56
C GLY A 163 3.35 5.43 -6.18
N THR A 164 3.10 6.65 -6.63
CA THR A 164 1.83 7.34 -6.41
C THR A 164 0.94 7.20 -7.64
N ILE A 165 -0.24 6.62 -7.46
CA ILE A 165 -1.26 6.50 -8.50
C ILE A 165 -2.29 7.59 -8.28
N LEU A 166 -2.51 8.43 -9.27
CA LEU A 166 -3.52 9.49 -9.23
C LEU A 166 -4.80 9.02 -9.91
N GLY A 167 -5.95 9.43 -9.35
CA GLY A 167 -7.22 9.37 -10.07
C GLY A 167 -7.18 10.28 -11.30
N THR A 168 -7.74 9.83 -12.40
CA THR A 168 -7.76 10.59 -13.68
C THR A 168 -8.71 11.79 -13.65
N LEU A 169 -9.64 11.81 -12.71
CA LEU A 169 -10.61 12.89 -12.49
C LEU A 169 -10.41 13.53 -11.12
N ALA A 170 -10.51 14.83 -11.12
CA ALA A 170 -10.51 15.69 -9.93
C ALA A 170 -11.71 16.63 -9.97
N ASN A 171 -11.93 17.35 -8.91
CA ASN A 171 -12.86 18.46 -8.85
C ASN A 171 -12.15 19.75 -8.38
N ARG A 172 -12.90 20.82 -8.18
CA ARG A 172 -12.34 22.09 -7.74
C ARG A 172 -11.61 22.00 -6.38
N ALA A 173 -12.05 21.12 -5.49
CA ALA A 173 -11.43 20.93 -4.19
C ALA A 173 -10.18 20.04 -4.22
N GLY A 174 -9.90 19.38 -5.37
CA GLY A 174 -8.74 18.53 -5.55
C GLY A 174 -9.04 17.20 -6.20
N GLY A 175 -8.00 16.41 -6.38
CA GLY A 175 -8.04 15.04 -6.85
C GLY A 175 -7.81 14.03 -5.72
N GLY A 176 -7.94 12.77 -6.05
CA GLY A 176 -7.60 11.65 -5.18
C GLY A 176 -6.48 10.80 -5.75
N GLY A 177 -5.89 9.96 -4.91
CA GLY A 177 -4.87 9.01 -5.32
C GLY A 177 -4.52 8.06 -4.20
N SER A 178 -3.60 7.13 -4.47
CA SER A 178 -3.05 6.21 -3.49
C SER A 178 -1.55 6.03 -3.68
N ALA A 179 -0.85 5.75 -2.61
CA ALA A 179 0.56 5.40 -2.61
C ALA A 179 0.84 4.33 -1.56
N GLY A 180 1.84 3.47 -1.80
CA GLY A 180 2.42 2.68 -0.72
C GLY A 180 3.57 3.44 -0.05
N ASN A 181 4.10 2.86 1.03
CA ASN A 181 5.15 3.49 1.82
C ASN A 181 6.25 2.46 2.16
N PRO A 182 7.34 2.40 1.40
CA PRO A 182 8.46 1.51 1.71
C PRO A 182 9.15 1.76 3.05
N ASN A 183 8.90 2.92 3.67
CA ASN A 183 9.47 3.31 4.97
C ASN A 183 8.58 2.92 6.17
N LEU A 184 7.64 1.99 5.98
CA LEU A 184 6.84 1.46 7.08
C LEU A 184 7.70 0.63 8.03
N LEU A 185 7.51 0.87 9.31
CA LEU A 185 8.10 0.03 10.35
C LEU A 185 7.28 -1.25 10.53
N PRO A 186 7.93 -2.39 10.82
CA PRO A 186 7.24 -3.60 11.24
C PRO A 186 6.39 -3.39 12.50
N LEU A 187 5.28 -4.12 12.58
CA LEU A 187 4.55 -4.29 13.84
C LEU A 187 5.49 -4.90 14.85
N GLU A 188 5.69 -4.25 15.99
CA GLU A 188 6.50 -4.71 17.09
C GLU A 188 5.63 -5.25 18.21
N SER A 189 6.06 -6.29 18.89
CA SER A 189 5.33 -6.88 20.01
C SER A 189 6.26 -7.30 21.12
N GLU A 190 6.03 -6.72 22.31
CA GLU A 190 6.59 -7.20 23.57
C GLU A 190 5.64 -8.21 24.19
N ASN A 191 6.16 -9.38 24.52
CA ASN A 191 5.38 -10.50 25.04
C ASN A 191 5.90 -10.94 26.39
N ILE A 192 5.02 -11.10 27.37
CA ILE A 192 5.28 -11.70 28.69
C ILE A 192 4.29 -12.82 28.87
N ASP A 193 4.82 -14.01 29.18
CA ASP A 193 4.05 -15.20 29.49
C ASP A 193 4.50 -15.79 30.82
N LEU A 194 3.55 -16.09 31.70
CA LEU A 194 3.78 -16.77 32.98
C LEU A 194 2.80 -17.92 33.07
N SER A 195 3.28 -19.10 33.51
CA SER A 195 2.39 -20.22 33.78
C SER A 195 2.82 -21.04 35.00
N VAL A 196 1.84 -21.63 35.60
CA VAL A 196 2.01 -22.67 36.62
C VAL A 196 1.25 -23.91 36.18
N GLU A 197 1.93 -25.04 36.16
CA GLU A 197 1.39 -26.32 35.72
C GLU A 197 1.55 -27.33 36.86
N TRP A 198 0.47 -28.00 37.27
CA TRP A 198 0.46 -29.04 38.29
C TRP A 198 0.10 -30.39 37.69
N TYR A 199 1.06 -31.29 37.67
CA TYR A 199 0.96 -32.65 37.13
C TYR A 199 0.57 -33.63 38.23
N TYR A 200 -0.72 -33.65 38.62
CA TYR A 200 -1.22 -34.43 39.73
C TYR A 200 -1.39 -35.95 39.45
N SER A 201 -1.21 -36.37 38.20
CA SER A 201 -1.08 -37.76 37.79
C SER A 201 -0.29 -37.91 36.51
N PRO A 202 0.20 -39.11 36.13
CA PRO A 202 0.97 -39.34 34.92
C PRO A 202 0.25 -38.95 33.61
N THR A 203 -1.07 -38.84 33.66
CA THR A 203 -1.91 -38.55 32.50
C THR A 203 -2.76 -37.30 32.64
N SER A 204 -2.61 -36.57 33.77
CA SER A 204 -3.51 -35.45 34.07
C SER A 204 -2.75 -34.28 34.69
N TYR A 205 -3.04 -33.08 34.22
CA TYR A 205 -2.50 -31.85 34.76
C TYR A 205 -3.54 -30.74 34.80
N ALA A 206 -3.28 -29.72 35.60
CA ALA A 206 -4.01 -28.45 35.60
C ALA A 206 -3.01 -27.31 35.38
N SER A 207 -3.38 -26.29 34.64
CA SER A 207 -2.52 -25.15 34.40
C SER A 207 -3.29 -23.83 34.52
N VAL A 208 -2.57 -22.79 34.98
CA VAL A 208 -3.01 -21.40 34.98
C VAL A 208 -1.92 -20.59 34.32
N GLY A 209 -2.30 -19.79 33.33
CA GLY A 209 -1.40 -18.91 32.60
C GLY A 209 -1.85 -17.46 32.66
N TYR A 210 -0.89 -16.57 32.70
CA TYR A 210 -1.05 -15.12 32.47
C TYR A 210 -0.20 -14.72 31.27
N PHE A 211 -0.75 -13.94 30.37
CA PHE A 211 0.01 -13.36 29.28
C PHE A 211 -0.29 -11.86 29.16
N ARG A 212 0.71 -11.12 28.70
CA ARG A 212 0.59 -9.73 28.31
C ARG A 212 1.29 -9.55 26.96
N LYS A 213 0.61 -8.90 26.04
CA LYS A 213 1.14 -8.57 24.74
C LYS A 213 0.92 -7.09 24.49
N ASP A 214 2.00 -6.33 24.41
CA ASP A 214 1.98 -4.93 24.03
C ASP A 214 2.47 -4.80 22.59
N THR A 215 1.68 -4.17 21.74
CA THR A 215 2.00 -4.02 20.32
C THR A 215 2.07 -2.55 19.92
N SER A 216 3.04 -2.21 19.07
CA SER A 216 3.26 -0.88 18.52
C SER A 216 3.42 -0.93 16.99
N ASN A 217 3.51 0.23 16.35
CA ASN A 217 3.66 0.37 14.90
C ASN A 217 2.51 -0.28 14.10
N PHE A 218 1.27 -0.10 14.58
CA PHE A 218 0.10 -0.52 13.80
C PHE A 218 0.00 0.28 12.52
N ILE A 219 -0.01 -0.43 11.39
CA ILE A 219 -0.19 0.19 10.08
C ILE A 219 -1.65 0.59 9.93
N SER A 220 -1.86 1.85 9.62
CA SER A 220 -3.17 2.43 9.29
C SER A 220 -3.04 3.30 8.06
N ASN A 221 -4.15 3.56 7.36
CA ASN A 221 -4.13 4.48 6.24
C ASN A 221 -4.35 5.92 6.74
N VAL A 222 -3.54 6.82 6.20
CA VAL A 222 -3.67 8.26 6.39
C VAL A 222 -3.82 8.94 5.03
N VAL A 223 -4.52 10.07 5.02
CA VAL A 223 -4.66 10.90 3.82
C VAL A 223 -3.68 12.06 3.91
N VAL A 224 -2.81 12.17 2.92
CA VAL A 224 -1.81 13.24 2.82
C VAL A 224 -2.13 14.13 1.63
N ASP A 225 -2.18 15.44 1.86
CA ASP A 225 -2.33 16.41 0.78
C ASP A 225 -0.99 16.62 0.06
N THR A 226 -0.98 16.48 -1.25
CA THR A 226 0.21 16.68 -2.08
C THR A 226 -0.11 17.42 -3.37
N THR A 227 0.91 17.94 -4.03
CA THR A 227 0.80 18.57 -5.36
C THR A 227 1.79 17.95 -6.31
N ILE A 228 1.44 17.90 -7.58
CA ILE A 228 2.32 17.39 -8.63
C ILE A 228 2.82 18.57 -9.47
N ALA A 229 4.13 18.61 -9.72
CA ALA A 229 4.72 19.67 -10.52
C ALA A 229 4.09 19.76 -11.91
N GLY A 230 3.75 20.96 -12.33
CA GLY A 230 3.13 21.20 -13.64
C GLY A 230 1.62 21.01 -13.71
N ILE A 231 0.96 20.56 -12.65
CA ILE A 231 -0.49 20.36 -12.61
C ILE A 231 -1.13 21.50 -11.81
N PHE A 232 -1.88 22.35 -12.49
CA PHE A 232 -2.54 23.53 -11.91
C PHE A 232 -4.06 23.40 -11.98
N ASN A 233 -4.76 23.98 -11.02
CA ASN A 233 -6.21 23.92 -10.86
C ASN A 233 -6.89 25.05 -11.67
N PRO A 234 -7.46 24.80 -12.84
CA PRO A 234 -8.11 25.83 -13.66
C PRO A 234 -9.38 26.40 -13.01
N ALA A 235 -9.91 25.74 -11.98
CA ALA A 235 -11.06 26.21 -11.19
C ALA A 235 -10.64 26.86 -9.86
N ASP A 236 -9.36 27.21 -9.71
CA ASP A 236 -8.82 27.98 -8.57
C ASP A 236 -7.66 28.87 -9.02
N GLY A 237 -7.97 29.91 -9.75
CA GLY A 237 -7.00 30.82 -10.30
C GLY A 237 -7.57 32.19 -10.65
N LYS A 238 -6.83 32.94 -11.43
CA LYS A 238 -7.20 34.31 -11.83
C LYS A 238 -8.56 34.35 -12.56
N LYS A 239 -8.72 33.59 -13.62
CA LYS A 239 -9.94 33.58 -14.46
C LYS A 239 -11.15 33.12 -13.64
N TYR A 240 -10.97 32.11 -12.79
CA TYR A 240 -12.02 31.64 -11.89
C TYR A 240 -12.46 32.73 -10.94
N ARG A 241 -11.54 33.44 -10.28
CA ARG A 241 -11.89 34.50 -9.31
C ARG A 241 -12.60 35.69 -9.97
N GLU A 242 -12.18 36.05 -11.17
CA GLU A 242 -12.84 37.13 -11.94
C GLU A 242 -14.26 36.72 -12.35
N ALA A 243 -14.44 35.51 -12.85
CA ALA A 243 -15.75 34.99 -13.20
C ALA A 243 -16.68 34.86 -11.96
N LEU A 244 -16.15 34.33 -10.85
CA LEU A 244 -16.88 34.22 -9.58
C LEU A 244 -17.41 35.58 -9.10
N ALA A 245 -16.59 36.61 -9.21
CA ALA A 245 -16.99 37.97 -8.86
C ALA A 245 -18.06 38.55 -9.79
N ALA A 246 -18.08 38.13 -11.06
CA ALA A 246 -18.99 38.63 -12.08
C ALA A 246 -20.36 37.93 -12.08
N VAL A 247 -20.39 36.60 -11.88
CA VAL A 247 -21.61 35.78 -12.08
C VAL A 247 -22.00 34.93 -10.86
N GLY A 248 -21.25 35.03 -9.74
CA GLY A 248 -21.52 34.23 -8.54
C GLY A 248 -20.98 32.81 -8.65
N ALA A 249 -21.36 31.94 -7.67
CA ALA A 249 -20.72 30.64 -7.43
C ALA A 249 -21.25 29.48 -8.31
N ASP A 250 -22.09 29.73 -9.28
CA ASP A 250 -22.57 28.70 -10.22
C ASP A 250 -21.47 28.28 -11.19
N ALA A 251 -21.11 27.00 -11.18
CA ALA A 251 -19.96 26.49 -11.95
C ALA A 251 -20.18 26.59 -13.47
N ALA A 252 -21.40 26.38 -13.95
CA ALA A 252 -21.73 26.51 -15.38
C ALA A 252 -21.67 27.98 -15.82
N ALA A 253 -22.20 28.90 -14.99
CA ALA A 253 -22.13 30.34 -15.26
C ALA A 253 -20.68 30.84 -15.28
N ILE A 254 -19.84 30.40 -14.33
CA ILE A 254 -18.40 30.73 -14.28
C ILE A 254 -17.69 30.25 -15.55
N ARG A 255 -17.86 29.00 -15.94
CA ARG A 255 -17.24 28.46 -17.18
C ARG A 255 -17.70 29.22 -18.41
N ASN A 256 -19.01 29.49 -18.57
CA ASN A 256 -19.54 30.24 -19.69
C ASN A 256 -18.99 31.67 -19.71
N TRP A 257 -18.86 32.32 -18.55
CA TRP A 257 -18.24 33.63 -18.44
C TRP A 257 -16.77 33.61 -18.90
N ILE A 258 -15.99 32.58 -18.50
CA ILE A 258 -14.59 32.41 -18.94
C ILE A 258 -14.51 32.24 -20.44
N PHE A 259 -15.35 31.40 -21.06
CA PHE A 259 -15.37 31.19 -22.52
C PHE A 259 -15.73 32.49 -23.28
N ALA A 260 -16.61 33.30 -22.72
CA ALA A 260 -17.02 34.55 -23.34
C ALA A 260 -15.96 35.66 -23.22
N ASN A 261 -15.24 35.75 -22.10
CA ASN A 261 -14.31 36.84 -21.79
C ASN A 261 -12.85 36.53 -22.14
N TYR A 262 -12.49 35.23 -22.29
CA TYR A 262 -11.14 34.76 -22.63
C TYR A 262 -11.07 33.89 -23.87
N PRO A 263 -11.81 34.18 -24.98
CA PRO A 263 -11.90 33.29 -26.12
C PRO A 263 -10.57 33.08 -26.86
N ASN A 264 -9.62 34.00 -26.70
CA ASN A 264 -8.30 33.96 -27.36
C ASN A 264 -7.15 33.57 -26.39
N ASP A 265 -7.44 33.24 -25.11
CA ASP A 265 -6.41 32.79 -24.19
C ASP A 265 -6.02 31.34 -24.53
N PRO A 266 -4.72 31.01 -24.65
CA PRO A 266 -4.27 29.67 -25.02
C PRO A 266 -4.72 28.57 -24.08
N SER A 267 -5.05 28.91 -22.81
CA SER A 267 -5.58 27.95 -21.82
C SER A 267 -7.09 27.73 -21.93
N VAL A 268 -7.79 28.48 -22.82
CA VAL A 268 -9.24 28.41 -22.98
C VAL A 268 -9.60 27.86 -24.34
N ASN A 269 -10.16 26.67 -24.41
CA ASN A 269 -10.67 26.09 -25.65
C ASN A 269 -12.20 26.19 -25.67
N VAL A 270 -12.71 27.17 -26.39
CA VAL A 270 -14.15 27.44 -26.52
C VAL A 270 -14.87 26.33 -27.29
N THR A 271 -14.21 25.73 -28.28
CA THR A 271 -14.80 24.67 -29.12
C THR A 271 -15.01 23.39 -28.31
N ASP A 272 -13.96 22.94 -27.60
CA ASP A 272 -14.01 21.71 -26.78
C ASP A 272 -14.59 21.96 -25.38
N LYS A 273 -14.95 23.21 -25.07
CA LYS A 273 -15.44 23.59 -23.72
C LYS A 273 -14.47 23.21 -22.59
N LYS A 274 -13.18 23.48 -22.76
CA LYS A 274 -12.12 23.16 -21.79
C LYS A 274 -11.39 24.42 -21.34
N VAL A 275 -11.03 24.44 -20.06
CA VAL A 275 -10.11 25.42 -19.48
C VAL A 275 -8.93 24.66 -18.89
N SER A 276 -7.73 24.90 -19.40
CA SER A 276 -6.49 24.25 -18.94
C SER A 276 -5.88 25.02 -17.79
N GLY A 277 -5.33 24.29 -16.80
CA GLY A 277 -4.56 24.87 -15.71
C GLY A 277 -3.28 25.54 -16.23
N LYS A 278 -2.96 26.74 -15.71
CA LYS A 278 -1.85 27.56 -16.18
C LYS A 278 -0.94 28.02 -15.05
N ALA A 279 0.36 27.75 -15.19
CA ALA A 279 1.37 28.23 -14.27
C ALA A 279 1.36 29.76 -14.14
N GLY A 280 1.51 30.26 -12.91
CA GLY A 280 1.53 31.70 -12.61
C GLY A 280 0.16 32.39 -12.58
N GLU A 281 -0.90 31.73 -13.02
CA GLU A 281 -2.27 32.23 -12.97
C GLU A 281 -3.16 31.41 -12.02
N ASP A 282 -2.96 30.09 -12.01
CA ASP A 282 -3.75 29.14 -11.25
C ASP A 282 -2.92 28.51 -10.11
N ASN A 283 -3.60 28.14 -9.02
CA ASN A 283 -2.98 27.45 -7.91
C ASN A 283 -2.65 25.99 -8.30
N PRO A 284 -1.65 25.33 -7.67
CA PRO A 284 -1.43 23.92 -7.84
C PRO A 284 -2.69 23.10 -7.54
N LEU A 285 -2.96 22.08 -8.33
CA LEU A 285 -4.02 21.12 -8.01
C LEU A 285 -3.56 20.22 -6.87
N VAL A 286 -4.33 20.20 -5.79
CA VAL A 286 -4.05 19.38 -4.60
C VAL A 286 -4.64 17.99 -4.80
N PHE A 287 -3.90 16.97 -4.40
CA PHE A 287 -4.33 15.57 -4.37
C PHE A 287 -4.33 15.04 -2.95
N LYS A 288 -5.39 14.36 -2.58
CA LYS A 288 -5.53 13.60 -1.33
C LYS A 288 -5.07 12.18 -1.60
N ILE A 289 -3.88 11.86 -1.10
CA ILE A 289 -3.25 10.55 -1.30
C ILE A 289 -3.50 9.69 -0.08
N ASP A 290 -4.20 8.58 -0.27
CA ASP A 290 -4.35 7.52 0.73
C ASP A 290 -3.07 6.70 0.77
N THR A 291 -2.39 6.66 1.91
CA THR A 291 -1.10 6.00 2.08
C THR A 291 -1.00 5.32 3.45
N PRO A 292 -0.40 4.13 3.55
CA PRO A 292 -0.13 3.48 4.82
C PRO A 292 0.95 4.24 5.62
N SER A 293 0.72 4.31 6.95
CA SER A 293 1.60 5.00 7.90
C SER A 293 1.67 4.24 9.23
#